data_7ac63200df6b28bfe5cc98537e068fb8
#
_entry.id   7ac63200df6b28bfe5cc98537e068fb8
#
_cell.length_a   1.000
_cell.length_b   1.000
_cell.length_c   1.000
_cell.angle_alpha   90.00
_cell.angle_beta   90.00
_cell.angle_gamma   90.00
#
_symmetry.space_group_name_H-M   'P 1'
#
loop_
_entity.id
_entity.type
_entity.pdbx_description
1 polymer ?
#
loop_
_entity_poly.entity_id
_entity_poly.type
_entity_poly.pdbx_seq_one_letter_code
_entity_poly.pdbx_strand_id
1 'polypeptide(L)'
;MASSPRVLVLGLNYPPEKTGISPYTGSMARGLARRGFITRVLTTHPHYPDWRVQPGYGQWSRSEQIDGVDVTRLKHYVPRQPKGVRRALSEATFGIRSASRKWDDPDAIVVVSPALISSLLAVVRAKVTHRNRPLVVWVQDLYTLGMLETGETSGLAVRVMSALEGCLLRSADRVIVIHDRFATRVVEDFGVRRDRVEVVRNWTHLPHSPSVDIAASRARLGWSPGETIVLHAGNMGVKQGLDNVVHAARLASERQLPVRFVLLGHGSQCERLKLAGAGIGALQFLAPLDDADFTAALASADSLLVNELPGVAEMAVPSKLTSYFSAGRPVIASTDVGGITADEVRAADAGVVVPAGDPEALLEAVIALASDPGRAEHLGRNGRLYRKTVLDEESAINRFSEMLTRLIARDARATHSVPHTLDPSSTT
;
A
#
# COMPACT_ATOMS: atom_id res chain seq x y z
N MET A 1 -4.92 38.03 -4.40
CA MET A 1 -4.51 36.77 -3.74
C MET A 1 -4.78 35.66 -4.74
N ALA A 2 -3.80 34.84 -5.08
CA ALA A 2 -4.03 33.68 -5.93
C ALA A 2 -5.01 32.75 -5.21
N SER A 3 -6.03 32.25 -5.91
CA SER A 3 -6.99 31.31 -5.32
C SER A 3 -6.28 29.99 -4.98
N SER A 4 -6.62 29.39 -3.84
CA SER A 4 -6.09 28.09 -3.46
C SER A 4 -6.39 27.04 -4.56
N PRO A 5 -5.41 26.28 -5.01
CA PRO A 5 -5.59 25.32 -6.10
C PRO A 5 -6.51 24.16 -5.66
N ARG A 6 -7.40 23.76 -6.54
CA ARG A 6 -8.39 22.70 -6.33
C ARG A 6 -7.89 21.37 -6.86
N VAL A 7 -7.83 20.36 -6.00
CA VAL A 7 -7.41 19.00 -6.37
C VAL A 7 -8.57 18.03 -6.16
N LEU A 8 -8.89 17.28 -7.22
CA LEU A 8 -9.85 16.19 -7.17
C LEU A 8 -9.13 14.85 -7.11
N VAL A 9 -9.39 14.08 -6.07
CA VAL A 9 -8.87 12.72 -5.88
C VAL A 9 -9.98 11.71 -6.13
N LEU A 10 -9.71 10.72 -6.97
CA LEU A 10 -10.64 9.64 -7.33
C LEU A 10 -10.03 8.30 -6.93
N GLY A 11 -10.68 7.58 -6.03
CA GLY A 11 -10.19 6.28 -5.55
C GLY A 11 -11.28 5.46 -4.89
N LEU A 12 -11.21 4.13 -4.99
CA LEU A 12 -12.20 3.24 -4.38
C LEU A 12 -12.16 3.31 -2.85
N ASN A 13 -10.98 3.31 -2.28
CA ASN A 13 -10.76 3.16 -0.84
C ASN A 13 -10.34 4.47 -0.20
N TYR A 14 -10.98 4.80 0.91
CA TYR A 14 -10.70 6.00 1.71
C TYR A 14 -11.07 5.76 3.19
N PRO A 15 -10.43 6.43 4.16
CA PRO A 15 -10.84 6.30 5.57
C PRO A 15 -12.36 6.41 5.75
N PRO A 16 -12.97 5.62 6.68
CA PRO A 16 -12.37 4.99 7.86
C PRO A 16 -11.84 3.57 7.65
N GLU A 17 -11.71 3.05 6.43
CA GLU A 17 -11.04 1.77 6.19
C GLU A 17 -9.59 1.86 6.71
N LYS A 18 -9.18 0.90 7.57
CA LYS A 18 -7.88 0.93 8.26
C LYS A 18 -6.75 0.22 7.52
N THR A 19 -7.05 -0.46 6.41
CA THR A 19 -6.10 -1.33 5.69
C THR A 19 -6.04 -1.01 4.20
N GLY A 20 -5.05 -1.58 3.52
CA GLY A 20 -4.82 -1.37 2.10
C GLY A 20 -4.38 0.06 1.79
N ILE A 21 -4.89 0.62 0.70
CA ILE A 21 -4.51 1.94 0.19
C ILE A 21 -5.24 3.10 0.87
N SER A 22 -6.30 2.80 1.62
CA SER A 22 -7.15 3.81 2.27
C SER A 22 -6.38 4.76 3.20
N PRO A 23 -5.53 4.28 4.13
CA PRO A 23 -4.75 5.17 5.00
C PRO A 23 -3.84 6.12 4.22
N TYR A 24 -3.21 5.65 3.14
CA TYR A 24 -2.34 6.47 2.29
C TYR A 24 -3.12 7.53 1.54
N THR A 25 -4.27 7.16 0.95
CA THR A 25 -5.12 8.11 0.23
C THR A 25 -5.65 9.19 1.18
N GLY A 26 -6.06 8.80 2.40
CA GLY A 26 -6.53 9.74 3.41
C GLY A 26 -5.43 10.69 3.89
N SER A 27 -4.26 10.15 4.18
CA SER A 27 -3.10 10.92 4.63
C SER A 27 -2.63 11.90 3.56
N MET A 28 -2.53 11.47 2.30
CA MET A 28 -2.19 12.34 1.17
C MET A 28 -3.19 13.47 1.01
N ALA A 29 -4.50 13.18 0.98
CA ALA A 29 -5.54 14.19 0.82
C ALA A 29 -5.54 15.22 1.97
N ARG A 30 -5.44 14.75 3.23
CA ARG A 30 -5.30 15.60 4.42
C ARG A 30 -4.04 16.46 4.35
N GLY A 31 -2.92 15.86 3.95
CA GLY A 31 -1.65 16.55 3.85
C GLY A 31 -1.65 17.64 2.78
N LEU A 32 -2.33 17.44 1.65
CA LEU A 32 -2.57 18.48 0.63
C LEU A 32 -3.46 19.60 1.18
N ALA A 33 -4.54 19.26 1.89
CA ALA A 33 -5.43 20.27 2.51
C ALA A 33 -4.67 21.17 3.50
N ARG A 34 -3.79 20.59 4.34
CA ARG A 34 -2.93 21.35 5.26
C ARG A 34 -1.93 22.27 4.55
N ARG A 35 -1.60 21.98 3.29
CA ARG A 35 -0.71 22.81 2.44
C ARG A 35 -1.46 23.83 1.59
N GLY A 36 -2.74 24.03 1.87
CA GLY A 36 -3.56 25.08 1.25
C GLY A 36 -4.24 24.66 -0.06
N PHE A 37 -4.25 23.38 -0.41
CA PHE A 37 -5.07 22.90 -1.52
C PHE A 37 -6.52 22.69 -1.06
N ILE A 38 -7.47 23.12 -1.87
CA ILE A 38 -8.88 22.74 -1.72
C ILE A 38 -9.00 21.30 -2.23
N THR A 39 -8.96 20.33 -1.31
CA THR A 39 -8.91 18.92 -1.65
C THR A 39 -10.29 18.28 -1.56
N ARG A 40 -10.74 17.69 -2.65
CA ARG A 40 -11.98 16.92 -2.74
C ARG A 40 -11.71 15.48 -3.12
N VAL A 41 -12.42 14.55 -2.48
CA VAL A 41 -12.30 13.11 -2.73
C VAL A 41 -13.64 12.54 -3.18
N LEU A 42 -13.66 11.85 -4.32
CA LEU A 42 -14.77 10.98 -4.73
C LEU A 42 -14.36 9.53 -4.47
N THR A 43 -15.10 8.85 -3.61
CA THR A 43 -14.78 7.50 -3.17
C THR A 43 -16.04 6.66 -2.97
N THR A 44 -15.86 5.42 -2.55
CA THR A 44 -16.97 4.52 -2.21
C THR A 44 -17.34 4.61 -0.74
N HIS A 45 -18.44 3.95 -0.36
CA HIS A 45 -18.68 3.64 1.05
C HIS A 45 -17.65 2.63 1.55
N PRO A 46 -17.21 2.72 2.83
CA PRO A 46 -16.24 1.78 3.39
C PRO A 46 -16.78 0.36 3.33
N HIS A 47 -15.98 -0.56 2.77
CA HIS A 47 -16.37 -1.95 2.54
C HIS A 47 -15.19 -2.93 2.60
N TYR A 48 -13.96 -2.44 2.52
CA TYR A 48 -12.75 -3.25 2.55
C TYR A 48 -12.21 -3.37 4.00
N PRO A 49 -11.67 -4.51 4.45
CA PRO A 49 -11.37 -5.72 3.66
C PRO A 49 -12.51 -6.75 3.58
N ASP A 50 -13.63 -6.54 4.28
CA ASP A 50 -14.69 -7.54 4.46
C ASP A 50 -15.63 -7.68 3.26
N TRP A 51 -15.48 -6.81 2.27
CA TRP A 51 -16.39 -6.72 1.11
C TRP A 51 -17.86 -6.63 1.52
N ARG A 52 -18.09 -5.85 2.56
CA ARG A 52 -19.42 -5.49 3.11
C ARG A 52 -19.42 -4.03 3.48
N VAL A 53 -20.45 -3.32 3.05
CA VAL A 53 -20.63 -1.93 3.44
C VAL A 53 -20.77 -1.85 4.96
N GLN A 54 -19.97 -1.00 5.59
CA GLN A 54 -19.98 -0.84 7.05
C GLN A 54 -21.31 -0.23 7.56
N PRO A 55 -21.72 -0.53 8.81
CA PRO A 55 -22.90 0.07 9.42
C PRO A 55 -22.89 1.62 9.35
N GLY A 56 -24.03 2.23 9.10
CA GLY A 56 -24.17 3.68 8.95
C GLY A 56 -23.85 4.23 7.56
N TYR A 57 -23.36 3.39 6.64
CA TYR A 57 -23.09 3.70 5.25
C TYR A 57 -24.08 2.98 4.29
N GLY A 58 -24.01 3.29 2.99
CA GLY A 58 -24.84 2.63 1.95
C GLY A 58 -25.89 3.52 1.30
N GLN A 59 -25.94 4.80 1.67
CA GLN A 59 -26.79 5.82 1.03
C GLN A 59 -26.44 5.95 -0.46
N TRP A 60 -27.38 6.45 -1.28
CA TRP A 60 -27.09 6.69 -2.69
C TRP A 60 -25.85 7.58 -2.89
N SER A 61 -25.74 8.64 -2.08
CA SER A 61 -24.57 9.50 -1.99
C SER A 61 -24.49 10.08 -0.58
N ARG A 62 -23.28 10.21 -0.03
CA ARG A 62 -23.02 10.85 1.26
C ARG A 62 -21.86 11.82 1.11
N SER A 63 -22.04 13.06 1.50
CA SER A 63 -20.99 14.06 1.61
C SER A 63 -20.65 14.28 3.07
N GLU A 64 -19.38 14.36 3.37
CA GLU A 64 -18.83 14.58 4.71
C GLU A 64 -17.50 15.32 4.61
N GLN A 65 -17.09 16.00 5.67
CA GLN A 65 -15.79 16.64 5.77
C GLN A 65 -14.93 15.85 6.77
N ILE A 66 -13.74 15.45 6.33
CA ILE A 66 -12.80 14.65 7.14
C ILE A 66 -11.45 15.36 7.10
N ASP A 67 -10.97 15.85 8.25
CA ASP A 67 -9.65 16.49 8.37
C ASP A 67 -9.39 17.62 7.35
N GLY A 68 -10.39 18.42 7.04
CA GLY A 68 -10.30 19.52 6.07
C GLY A 68 -10.45 19.09 4.60
N VAL A 69 -10.82 17.85 4.35
CA VAL A 69 -11.05 17.29 3.00
C VAL A 69 -12.54 17.09 2.76
N ASP A 70 -13.05 17.56 1.63
CA ASP A 70 -14.42 17.30 1.19
C ASP A 70 -14.56 15.91 0.57
N VAL A 71 -15.19 14.98 1.28
CA VAL A 71 -15.35 13.59 0.87
C VAL A 71 -16.77 13.34 0.39
N THR A 72 -16.92 12.87 -0.85
CA THR A 72 -18.20 12.40 -1.38
C THR A 72 -18.13 10.90 -1.63
N ARG A 73 -18.94 10.13 -0.89
CA ARG A 73 -19.07 8.69 -1.03
C ARG A 73 -20.22 8.33 -1.96
N LEU A 74 -19.96 7.40 -2.85
CA LEU A 74 -20.91 6.95 -3.85
C LEU A 74 -21.25 5.49 -3.63
N LYS A 75 -22.54 5.16 -3.61
CA LYS A 75 -22.99 3.77 -3.59
C LYS A 75 -22.55 3.07 -4.87
N HIS A 76 -22.00 1.86 -4.76
CA HIS A 76 -21.59 1.01 -5.86
C HIS A 76 -21.91 -0.44 -5.54
N TYR A 77 -21.74 -1.34 -6.48
CA TYR A 77 -21.91 -2.77 -6.26
C TYR A 77 -20.72 -3.32 -5.45
N VAL A 78 -21.00 -3.93 -4.31
CA VAL A 78 -20.01 -4.60 -3.45
C VAL A 78 -20.28 -6.11 -3.47
N PRO A 79 -19.45 -6.91 -4.18
CA PRO A 79 -19.61 -8.36 -4.23
C PRO A 79 -19.09 -9.03 -2.96
N ARG A 80 -19.78 -10.07 -2.49
CA ARG A 80 -19.27 -10.88 -1.37
C ARG A 80 -18.00 -11.66 -1.70
N GLN A 81 -17.78 -11.98 -2.97
CA GLN A 81 -16.59 -12.64 -3.49
C GLN A 81 -16.03 -11.79 -4.64
N PRO A 82 -14.98 -10.96 -4.39
CA PRO A 82 -14.46 -9.98 -5.34
C PRO A 82 -13.49 -10.59 -6.35
N LYS A 83 -13.96 -11.55 -7.15
CA LYS A 83 -13.16 -12.23 -8.18
C LYS A 83 -13.71 -12.00 -9.58
N GLY A 84 -12.84 -11.96 -10.58
CA GLY A 84 -13.18 -11.89 -11.99
C GLY A 84 -14.21 -10.80 -12.34
N VAL A 85 -15.27 -11.18 -13.05
CA VAL A 85 -16.33 -10.27 -13.54
C VAL A 85 -17.03 -9.50 -12.40
N ARG A 86 -17.18 -10.10 -11.22
CA ARG A 86 -17.83 -9.43 -10.08
C ARG A 86 -17.00 -8.24 -9.58
N ARG A 87 -15.66 -8.38 -9.54
CA ARG A 87 -14.77 -7.28 -9.21
C ARG A 87 -14.81 -6.19 -10.29
N ALA A 88 -14.77 -6.59 -11.56
CA ALA A 88 -14.88 -5.68 -12.70
C ALA A 88 -16.19 -4.86 -12.64
N LEU A 89 -17.31 -5.50 -12.29
CA LEU A 89 -18.61 -4.84 -12.14
C LEU A 89 -18.63 -3.86 -10.95
N SER A 90 -17.99 -4.21 -9.85
CA SER A 90 -17.79 -3.30 -8.69
C SER A 90 -17.08 -2.02 -9.11
N GLU A 91 -15.96 -2.15 -9.79
CA GLU A 91 -15.18 -1.03 -10.30
C GLU A 91 -15.94 -0.21 -11.35
N ALA A 92 -16.64 -0.88 -12.29
CA ALA A 92 -17.43 -0.21 -13.34
C ALA A 92 -18.58 0.61 -12.74
N THR A 93 -19.33 0.06 -11.78
CA THR A 93 -20.44 0.79 -11.14
C THR A 93 -19.95 2.02 -10.37
N PHE A 94 -18.79 1.96 -9.71
CA PHE A 94 -18.17 3.13 -9.09
C PHE A 94 -17.69 4.13 -10.16
N GLY A 95 -16.99 3.64 -11.19
CA GLY A 95 -16.45 4.47 -12.26
C GLY A 95 -17.53 5.26 -12.99
N ILE A 96 -18.64 4.61 -13.37
CA ILE A 96 -19.79 5.28 -14.00
C ILE A 96 -20.33 6.37 -13.08
N ARG A 97 -20.53 6.05 -11.80
CA ARG A 97 -21.08 7.01 -10.85
C ARG A 97 -20.14 8.19 -10.56
N SER A 98 -18.85 7.94 -10.40
CA SER A 98 -17.87 9.01 -10.21
C SER A 98 -17.73 9.87 -11.46
N ALA A 99 -17.79 9.26 -12.65
CA ALA A 99 -17.80 9.98 -13.93
C ALA A 99 -19.09 10.77 -14.17
N SER A 100 -20.22 10.42 -13.60
CA SER A 100 -21.49 11.15 -13.74
C SER A 100 -21.65 12.30 -12.73
N ARG A 101 -20.79 12.41 -11.73
CA ARG A 101 -20.88 13.49 -10.71
C ARG A 101 -20.23 14.78 -11.22
N LYS A 102 -20.67 15.91 -10.70
CA LYS A 102 -20.03 17.19 -10.94
C LYS A 102 -18.64 17.23 -10.30
N TRP A 103 -17.62 17.63 -11.04
CA TRP A 103 -16.23 17.70 -10.56
C TRP A 103 -15.79 19.10 -10.10
N ASP A 104 -16.66 20.10 -10.27
CA ASP A 104 -16.46 21.49 -9.80
C ASP A 104 -15.16 22.14 -10.25
N ASP A 105 -14.76 21.87 -11.51
CA ASP A 105 -13.62 22.44 -12.20
C ASP A 105 -12.29 22.38 -11.39
N PRO A 106 -11.72 21.18 -11.18
CA PRO A 106 -10.46 21.03 -10.46
C PRO A 106 -9.28 21.55 -11.26
N ASP A 107 -8.27 22.08 -10.58
CA ASP A 107 -7.00 22.51 -11.20
C ASP A 107 -6.06 21.33 -11.45
N ALA A 108 -6.25 20.21 -10.75
CA ALA A 108 -5.58 18.94 -11.03
C ALA A 108 -6.47 17.75 -10.61
N ILE A 109 -6.27 16.62 -11.29
CA ILE A 109 -7.02 15.37 -11.04
C ILE A 109 -6.02 14.27 -10.70
N VAL A 110 -6.24 13.60 -9.56
CA VAL A 110 -5.45 12.44 -9.09
C VAL A 110 -6.34 11.20 -9.10
N VAL A 111 -5.95 10.18 -9.85
CA VAL A 111 -6.64 8.89 -9.93
C VAL A 111 -5.81 7.84 -9.22
N VAL A 112 -6.39 7.13 -8.26
CA VAL A 112 -5.70 6.12 -7.45
C VAL A 112 -6.00 4.73 -8.00
N SER A 113 -4.96 4.04 -8.50
CA SER A 113 -4.98 2.64 -8.96
C SER A 113 -4.69 1.70 -7.77
N PRO A 114 -5.15 0.41 -7.78
CA PRO A 114 -5.34 -0.46 -8.94
C PRO A 114 -6.79 -0.65 -9.43
N ALA A 115 -7.74 0.15 -9.04
CA ALA A 115 -9.11 0.00 -9.56
C ALA A 115 -9.17 0.40 -11.05
N LEU A 116 -8.75 -0.52 -11.94
CA LEU A 116 -8.43 -0.26 -13.33
C LEU A 116 -9.61 0.30 -14.12
N ILE A 117 -10.78 -0.33 -14.03
CA ILE A 117 -11.96 0.06 -14.82
C ILE A 117 -12.47 1.43 -14.38
N SER A 118 -12.56 1.68 -13.08
CA SER A 118 -12.99 2.98 -12.57
C SER A 118 -11.99 4.09 -12.91
N SER A 119 -10.69 3.78 -12.87
CA SER A 119 -9.63 4.71 -13.26
C SER A 119 -9.69 5.08 -14.74
N LEU A 120 -9.92 4.11 -15.63
CA LEU A 120 -10.11 4.35 -17.06
C LEU A 120 -11.32 5.26 -17.33
N LEU A 121 -12.46 5.00 -16.69
CA LEU A 121 -13.65 5.84 -16.83
C LEU A 121 -13.41 7.27 -16.34
N ALA A 122 -12.67 7.43 -15.24
CA ALA A 122 -12.26 8.74 -14.75
C ALA A 122 -11.33 9.46 -15.73
N VAL A 123 -10.35 8.76 -16.32
CA VAL A 123 -9.44 9.30 -17.33
C VAL A 123 -10.19 9.71 -18.60
N VAL A 124 -11.10 8.88 -19.10
CA VAL A 124 -11.92 9.23 -20.28
C VAL A 124 -12.69 10.52 -20.02
N ARG A 125 -13.36 10.62 -18.85
CA ARG A 125 -14.06 11.84 -18.48
C ARG A 125 -13.11 13.05 -18.40
N ALA A 126 -11.97 12.92 -17.73
CA ALA A 126 -10.98 13.99 -17.61
C ALA A 126 -10.56 14.51 -19.00
N LYS A 127 -10.24 13.59 -19.92
CA LYS A 127 -9.83 13.95 -21.28
C LYS A 127 -10.95 14.57 -22.13
N VAL A 128 -12.21 14.30 -21.84
CA VAL A 128 -13.36 14.89 -22.53
C VAL A 128 -13.76 16.26 -21.96
N THR A 129 -13.87 16.36 -20.64
CA THR A 129 -14.46 17.54 -19.97
C THR A 129 -13.45 18.48 -19.30
N HIS A 130 -12.23 18.00 -19.02
CA HIS A 130 -11.17 18.75 -18.33
C HIS A 130 -9.82 18.58 -19.05
N ARG A 131 -9.82 18.71 -20.37
CA ARG A 131 -8.70 18.37 -21.28
C ARG A 131 -7.38 19.05 -20.94
N ASN A 132 -7.45 20.25 -20.41
CA ASN A 132 -6.30 21.09 -20.07
C ASN A 132 -5.88 20.94 -18.60
N ARG A 133 -6.54 20.07 -17.82
CA ARG A 133 -6.18 19.89 -16.41
C ARG A 133 -5.18 18.74 -16.25
N PRO A 134 -4.10 18.96 -15.50
CA PRO A 134 -3.14 17.90 -15.21
C PRO A 134 -3.80 16.67 -14.62
N LEU A 135 -3.49 15.51 -15.21
CA LEU A 135 -3.96 14.21 -14.78
C LEU A 135 -2.80 13.40 -14.20
N VAL A 136 -2.93 13.02 -12.96
CA VAL A 136 -1.96 12.18 -12.22
C VAL A 136 -2.58 10.82 -11.97
N VAL A 137 -1.86 9.74 -12.29
CA VAL A 137 -2.22 8.38 -11.88
C VAL A 137 -1.26 7.93 -10.78
N TRP A 138 -1.82 7.66 -9.59
CA TRP A 138 -1.06 7.14 -8.46
C TRP A 138 -1.24 5.63 -8.37
N VAL A 139 -0.17 4.90 -8.70
CA VAL A 139 -0.13 3.44 -8.77
C VAL A 139 0.31 2.88 -7.43
N GLN A 140 -0.63 2.32 -6.69
CA GLN A 140 -0.39 1.61 -5.44
C GLN A 140 -0.10 0.12 -5.66
N ASP A 141 -0.57 -0.42 -6.78
CA ASP A 141 -0.33 -1.78 -7.23
C ASP A 141 -0.51 -1.84 -8.75
N LEU A 142 0.22 -2.74 -9.42
CA LEU A 142 0.07 -3.01 -10.84
C LEU A 142 -0.90 -4.17 -11.04
N TYR A 143 -2.07 -3.86 -11.62
CA TYR A 143 -3.19 -4.79 -11.76
C TYR A 143 -2.80 -6.07 -12.49
N THR A 144 -2.07 -5.91 -13.60
CA THR A 144 -1.66 -7.04 -14.46
C THR A 144 -0.67 -7.96 -13.76
N LEU A 145 0.28 -7.42 -12.98
CA LEU A 145 1.22 -8.24 -12.20
C LEU A 145 0.48 -9.07 -11.15
N GLY A 146 -0.47 -8.48 -10.45
CA GLY A 146 -1.29 -9.21 -9.47
C GLY A 146 -2.08 -10.37 -10.09
N MET A 147 -2.54 -10.24 -11.35
CA MET A 147 -3.22 -11.32 -12.07
C MET A 147 -2.26 -12.44 -12.47
N LEU A 148 -1.05 -12.12 -12.93
CA LEU A 148 -0.04 -13.10 -13.34
C LEU A 148 0.43 -13.97 -12.17
N GLU A 149 0.69 -13.35 -11.03
CA GLU A 149 1.18 -14.05 -9.83
C GLU A 149 0.11 -14.94 -9.17
N THR A 150 -1.17 -14.60 -9.34
CA THR A 150 -2.27 -15.41 -8.76
C THR A 150 -2.74 -16.55 -9.66
N GLY A 151 -2.27 -16.63 -10.90
CA GLY A 151 -2.64 -17.67 -11.86
C GLY A 151 -4.15 -17.68 -12.22
N GLU A 152 -4.86 -16.60 -11.96
CA GLU A 152 -6.33 -16.56 -12.00
C GLU A 152 -6.93 -16.45 -13.41
N THR A 153 -6.13 -16.28 -14.51
CA THR A 153 -6.70 -15.96 -15.84
C THR A 153 -5.94 -16.53 -17.03
N SER A 154 -6.69 -16.72 -18.13
CA SER A 154 -6.15 -17.07 -19.45
C SER A 154 -5.27 -15.97 -20.05
N GLY A 155 -4.28 -16.31 -20.89
CA GLY A 155 -3.35 -15.39 -21.51
C GLY A 155 -4.01 -14.22 -22.28
N LEU A 156 -5.22 -14.42 -22.86
CA LEU A 156 -5.96 -13.36 -23.54
C LEU A 156 -6.48 -12.28 -22.56
N ALA A 157 -7.05 -12.69 -21.43
CA ALA A 157 -7.56 -11.74 -20.44
C ALA A 157 -6.41 -10.88 -19.85
N VAL A 158 -5.28 -11.50 -19.55
CA VAL A 158 -4.07 -10.77 -19.10
C VAL A 158 -3.62 -9.76 -20.15
N ARG A 159 -3.57 -10.12 -21.43
CA ARG A 159 -3.20 -9.20 -22.52
C ARG A 159 -4.13 -8.01 -22.62
N VAL A 160 -5.45 -8.25 -22.56
CA VAL A 160 -6.45 -7.17 -22.61
C VAL A 160 -6.28 -6.23 -21.40
N MET A 161 -6.15 -6.77 -20.21
CA MET A 161 -6.01 -5.97 -18.99
C MET A 161 -4.68 -5.19 -19.00
N SER A 162 -3.59 -5.79 -19.49
CA SER A 162 -2.30 -5.11 -19.67
C SER A 162 -2.40 -3.95 -20.67
N ALA A 163 -3.09 -4.16 -21.80
CA ALA A 163 -3.32 -3.09 -22.78
C ALA A 163 -4.12 -1.92 -22.19
N LEU A 164 -5.15 -2.22 -21.39
CA LEU A 164 -5.98 -1.24 -20.69
C LEU A 164 -5.18 -0.49 -19.60
N GLU A 165 -4.37 -1.21 -18.83
CA GLU A 165 -3.49 -0.61 -17.82
C GLU A 165 -2.44 0.29 -18.48
N GLY A 166 -1.82 -0.15 -19.56
CA GLY A 166 -0.91 0.67 -20.35
C GLY A 166 -1.59 1.91 -20.96
N CYS A 167 -2.84 1.81 -21.42
CA CYS A 167 -3.62 2.95 -21.90
C CYS A 167 -3.87 3.96 -20.76
N LEU A 168 -4.27 3.50 -19.60
CA LEU A 168 -4.45 4.33 -18.41
C LEU A 168 -3.16 5.09 -18.07
N LEU A 169 -2.04 4.40 -17.94
CA LEU A 169 -0.77 4.97 -17.53
C LEU A 169 -0.20 5.96 -18.53
N ARG A 170 -0.26 5.65 -19.83
CA ARG A 170 0.20 6.57 -20.92
C ARG A 170 -0.66 7.82 -21.03
N SER A 171 -1.92 7.76 -20.61
CA SER A 171 -2.84 8.90 -20.64
C SER A 171 -2.53 9.96 -19.57
N ALA A 172 -1.76 9.62 -18.55
CA ALA A 172 -1.41 10.51 -17.44
C ALA A 172 -0.31 11.51 -17.81
N ASP A 173 -0.38 12.74 -17.28
CA ASP A 173 0.70 13.72 -17.34
C ASP A 173 1.83 13.37 -16.38
N ARG A 174 1.49 12.69 -15.26
CA ARG A 174 2.42 12.08 -14.30
C ARG A 174 1.88 10.74 -13.82
N VAL A 175 2.78 9.79 -13.66
CA VAL A 175 2.53 8.50 -13.01
C VAL A 175 3.38 8.45 -11.75
N ILE A 176 2.73 8.32 -10.61
CA ILE A 176 3.42 8.15 -9.32
C ILE A 176 3.35 6.66 -9.00
N VAL A 177 4.49 6.08 -8.66
CA VAL A 177 4.62 4.69 -8.25
C VAL A 177 5.26 4.60 -6.87
N ILE A 178 5.01 3.51 -6.16
CA ILE A 178 5.48 3.35 -4.77
C ILE A 178 6.85 2.67 -4.65
N HIS A 179 7.42 2.18 -5.75
CA HIS A 179 8.71 1.50 -5.75
C HIS A 179 9.44 1.66 -7.09
N ASP A 180 10.79 1.60 -7.06
CA ASP A 180 11.62 1.75 -8.25
C ASP A 180 11.36 0.65 -9.30
N ARG A 181 11.09 -0.60 -8.87
CA ARG A 181 10.68 -1.68 -9.78
C ARG A 181 9.39 -1.37 -10.52
N PHE A 182 8.40 -0.78 -9.84
CA PHE A 182 7.18 -0.33 -10.51
C PHE A 182 7.50 0.76 -11.54
N ALA A 183 8.45 1.67 -11.24
CA ALA A 183 8.89 2.67 -12.21
C ALA A 183 9.50 2.01 -13.45
N THR A 184 10.37 1.02 -13.27
CA THR A 184 10.96 0.24 -14.37
C THR A 184 9.88 -0.44 -15.20
N ARG A 185 8.95 -1.17 -14.55
CA ARG A 185 7.84 -1.83 -15.24
C ARG A 185 6.93 -0.87 -16.01
N VAL A 186 6.61 0.28 -15.40
CA VAL A 186 5.77 1.30 -16.03
C VAL A 186 6.43 1.87 -17.29
N VAL A 187 7.75 2.03 -17.28
CA VAL A 187 8.51 2.48 -18.45
C VAL A 187 8.68 1.38 -19.49
N GLU A 188 9.15 0.20 -19.10
CA GLU A 188 9.56 -0.86 -20.02
C GLU A 188 8.35 -1.63 -20.56
N ASP A 189 7.42 -2.06 -19.70
CA ASP A 189 6.32 -2.93 -20.12
C ASP A 189 5.12 -2.12 -20.66
N PHE A 190 4.87 -0.91 -20.13
CA PHE A 190 3.72 -0.09 -20.52
C PHE A 190 4.07 1.11 -21.42
N GLY A 191 5.37 1.36 -21.68
CA GLY A 191 5.83 2.41 -22.60
C GLY A 191 5.56 3.83 -22.11
N VAL A 192 5.51 4.06 -20.80
CA VAL A 192 5.39 5.40 -20.23
C VAL A 192 6.76 6.08 -20.28
N ARG A 193 6.81 7.33 -20.73
CA ARG A 193 8.06 8.09 -20.75
C ARG A 193 8.65 8.25 -19.37
N ARG A 194 9.95 7.99 -19.19
CA ARG A 194 10.63 8.02 -17.89
C ARG A 194 10.49 9.38 -17.16
N ASP A 195 10.47 10.49 -17.92
CA ASP A 195 10.30 11.82 -17.36
C ASP A 195 8.90 12.11 -16.81
N ARG A 196 7.91 11.23 -17.06
CA ARG A 196 6.58 11.27 -16.47
C ARG A 196 6.40 10.39 -15.25
N VAL A 197 7.39 9.56 -14.91
CA VAL A 197 7.31 8.62 -13.80
C VAL A 197 8.07 9.15 -12.60
N GLU A 198 7.42 9.21 -11.44
CA GLU A 198 8.01 9.65 -10.18
C GLU A 198 7.80 8.56 -9.11
N VAL A 199 8.83 8.28 -8.32
CA VAL A 199 8.75 7.30 -7.23
C VAL A 199 8.48 8.04 -5.92
N VAL A 200 7.33 7.78 -5.33
CA VAL A 200 6.98 8.24 -3.98
C VAL A 200 6.58 7.00 -3.18
N ARG A 201 7.50 6.54 -2.32
CA ARG A 201 7.26 5.35 -1.50
C ARG A 201 6.10 5.58 -0.55
N ASN A 202 5.39 4.49 -0.25
CA ASN A 202 4.42 4.49 0.83
C ASN A 202 5.14 4.77 2.15
N TRP A 203 4.46 5.46 3.06
CA TRP A 203 4.99 5.90 4.34
C TRP A 203 4.29 5.20 5.50
N THR A 204 4.87 5.28 6.68
CA THR A 204 4.20 4.76 7.87
C THR A 204 3.14 5.75 8.35
N HIS A 205 1.95 5.23 8.64
CA HIS A 205 0.84 5.97 9.26
C HIS A 205 0.72 5.69 10.76
N LEU A 206 1.60 4.84 11.31
CA LEU A 206 1.64 4.60 12.73
C LEU A 206 2.31 5.79 13.43
N PRO A 207 1.70 6.31 14.52
CA PRO A 207 2.33 7.34 15.32
C PRO A 207 3.65 6.85 15.91
N HIS A 208 4.53 7.77 16.29
CA HIS A 208 5.72 7.43 17.05
C HIS A 208 5.30 6.72 18.34
N SER A 209 5.80 5.52 18.56
CA SER A 209 5.50 4.78 19.78
C SER A 209 6.04 5.52 20.99
N PRO A 210 5.23 5.72 22.04
CA PRO A 210 5.77 6.05 23.34
C PRO A 210 6.75 4.96 23.79
N SER A 211 7.58 5.26 24.75
CA SER A 211 8.48 4.26 25.34
C SER A 211 7.67 3.03 25.79
N VAL A 212 7.97 1.88 25.18
CA VAL A 212 7.30 0.60 25.51
C VAL A 212 8.04 -0.06 26.64
N ASP A 213 7.33 -0.44 27.71
CA ASP A 213 7.86 -1.38 28.69
C ASP A 213 7.87 -2.79 28.09
N ILE A 214 9.04 -3.18 27.57
CA ILE A 214 9.26 -4.46 26.89
C ILE A 214 8.99 -5.63 27.84
N ALA A 215 9.44 -5.54 29.09
CA ALA A 215 9.28 -6.64 30.05
C ALA A 215 7.80 -6.87 30.38
N ALA A 216 7.05 -5.82 30.68
CA ALA A 216 5.62 -5.91 30.94
C ALA A 216 4.84 -6.39 29.69
N SER A 217 5.22 -5.96 28.50
CA SER A 217 4.59 -6.39 27.25
C SER A 217 4.85 -7.88 26.96
N ARG A 218 6.09 -8.36 27.14
CA ARG A 218 6.43 -9.78 26.99
C ARG A 218 5.65 -10.64 27.98
N ALA A 219 5.55 -10.22 29.24
CA ALA A 219 4.79 -10.92 30.25
C ALA A 219 3.30 -11.06 29.89
N ARG A 220 2.65 -9.98 29.43
CA ARG A 220 1.25 -9.99 28.96
C ARG A 220 1.03 -10.91 27.77
N LEU A 221 2.00 -11.00 26.85
CA LEU A 221 1.93 -11.84 25.66
C LEU A 221 2.32 -13.29 25.92
N GLY A 222 2.74 -13.63 27.16
CA GLY A 222 3.19 -14.97 27.55
C GLY A 222 4.56 -15.32 26.96
N TRP A 223 5.43 -14.33 26.71
CA TRP A 223 6.78 -14.54 26.22
C TRP A 223 7.78 -14.56 27.36
N SER A 224 8.46 -15.70 27.53
CA SER A 224 9.38 -15.90 28.63
C SER A 224 10.69 -15.16 28.46
N PRO A 225 11.33 -14.73 29.55
CA PRO A 225 12.73 -14.29 29.50
C PRO A 225 13.62 -15.41 28.95
N GLY A 226 14.51 -15.09 28.03
CA GLY A 226 15.41 -16.07 27.39
C GLY A 226 14.84 -16.77 26.15
N GLU A 227 13.55 -16.62 25.83
CA GLU A 227 13.02 -17.04 24.53
C GLU A 227 13.31 -15.98 23.46
N THR A 228 13.78 -16.41 22.29
CA THR A 228 13.89 -15.60 21.09
C THR A 228 12.55 -15.54 20.38
N ILE A 229 11.94 -14.36 20.32
CA ILE A 229 10.61 -14.15 19.75
C ILE A 229 10.72 -13.67 18.31
N VAL A 230 10.17 -14.45 17.38
CA VAL A 230 10.06 -14.14 15.94
C VAL A 230 8.61 -13.86 15.64
N LEU A 231 8.27 -12.59 15.35
CA LEU A 231 6.88 -12.15 15.21
C LEU A 231 6.51 -11.88 13.76
N HIS A 232 5.56 -12.64 13.21
CA HIS A 232 4.80 -12.26 12.03
C HIS A 232 3.51 -11.56 12.46
N ALA A 233 3.29 -10.33 12.01
CA ALA A 233 2.10 -9.57 12.33
C ALA A 233 1.34 -9.13 11.07
N GLY A 234 0.04 -9.44 11.02
CA GLY A 234 -0.86 -9.02 9.94
C GLY A 234 -1.72 -10.14 9.35
N ASN A 235 -2.03 -10.02 8.06
CA ASN A 235 -2.89 -10.97 7.36
C ASN A 235 -2.26 -12.37 7.25
N MET A 236 -3.03 -13.40 7.54
CA MET A 236 -2.68 -14.82 7.35
C MET A 236 -3.40 -15.35 6.11
N GLY A 237 -3.04 -14.84 4.94
CA GLY A 237 -3.59 -15.24 3.64
C GLY A 237 -2.68 -16.24 2.91
N VAL A 238 -3.14 -16.71 1.74
CA VAL A 238 -2.40 -17.69 0.93
C VAL A 238 -1.01 -17.16 0.52
N LYS A 239 -0.92 -15.91 0.11
CA LYS A 239 0.32 -15.30 -0.39
C LYS A 239 1.44 -15.19 0.65
N GLN A 240 1.09 -15.24 1.93
CA GLN A 240 2.06 -15.21 3.02
C GLN A 240 2.80 -16.53 3.21
N GLY A 241 2.32 -17.65 2.66
CA GLY A 241 3.02 -18.93 2.69
C GLY A 241 3.42 -19.40 4.10
N LEU A 242 2.57 -19.14 5.12
CA LEU A 242 2.92 -19.32 6.55
C LEU A 242 3.11 -20.78 6.96
N ASP A 243 2.86 -21.75 6.10
CA ASP A 243 3.26 -23.16 6.31
C ASP A 243 4.77 -23.26 6.52
N ASN A 244 5.56 -22.44 5.86
CA ASN A 244 7.00 -22.33 6.06
C ASN A 244 7.35 -22.01 7.54
N VAL A 245 6.60 -21.08 8.14
CA VAL A 245 6.79 -20.69 9.55
C VAL A 245 6.38 -21.81 10.49
N VAL A 246 5.28 -22.52 10.19
CA VAL A 246 4.85 -23.72 10.97
C VAL A 246 5.93 -24.80 10.93
N HIS A 247 6.56 -25.04 9.78
CA HIS A 247 7.66 -26.02 9.66
C HIS A 247 8.90 -25.54 10.41
N ALA A 248 9.31 -24.28 10.31
CA ALA A 248 10.44 -23.74 11.07
C ALA A 248 10.20 -23.84 12.60
N ALA A 249 8.97 -23.58 13.07
CA ALA A 249 8.60 -23.75 14.48
C ALA A 249 8.67 -25.21 14.93
N ARG A 250 8.28 -26.16 14.05
CA ARG A 250 8.41 -27.59 14.33
C ARG A 250 9.86 -28.00 14.49
N LEU A 251 10.74 -27.57 13.59
CA LEU A 251 12.18 -27.80 13.69
C LEU A 251 12.77 -27.22 14.97
N ALA A 252 12.35 -26.01 15.37
CA ALA A 252 12.78 -25.40 16.63
C ALA A 252 12.35 -26.23 17.85
N SER A 253 11.11 -26.74 17.85
CA SER A 253 10.61 -27.63 18.92
C SER A 253 11.36 -28.95 18.98
N GLU A 254 11.60 -29.61 17.84
CA GLU A 254 12.33 -30.88 17.74
C GLU A 254 13.77 -30.76 18.23
N ARG A 255 14.40 -29.62 17.95
CA ARG A 255 15.77 -29.29 18.39
C ARG A 255 15.84 -28.66 19.77
N GLN A 256 14.71 -28.52 20.47
CA GLN A 256 14.60 -27.91 21.79
C GLN A 256 15.25 -26.54 21.91
N LEU A 257 15.14 -25.73 20.85
CA LEU A 257 15.70 -24.38 20.80
C LEU A 257 14.80 -23.39 21.56
N PRO A 258 15.35 -22.40 22.27
CA PRO A 258 14.58 -21.37 22.96
C PRO A 258 14.04 -20.31 21.98
N VAL A 259 13.36 -20.74 20.93
CA VAL A 259 12.78 -19.91 19.88
C VAL A 259 11.28 -20.07 19.87
N ARG A 260 10.56 -18.96 19.78
CA ARG A 260 9.11 -18.96 19.61
C ARG A 260 8.72 -18.15 18.37
N PHE A 261 8.06 -18.81 17.43
CA PHE A 261 7.40 -18.15 16.31
C PHE A 261 5.99 -17.72 16.73
N VAL A 262 5.67 -16.46 16.51
CA VAL A 262 4.38 -15.88 16.86
C VAL A 262 3.68 -15.39 15.58
N LEU A 263 2.47 -15.90 15.36
CA LEU A 263 1.59 -15.47 14.26
C LEU A 263 0.47 -14.61 14.86
N LEU A 264 0.61 -13.27 14.72
CA LEU A 264 -0.33 -12.27 15.22
C LEU A 264 -1.23 -11.79 14.09
N GLY A 265 -2.53 -11.92 14.23
CA GLY A 265 -3.49 -11.39 13.28
C GLY A 265 -4.61 -12.36 12.92
N HIS A 266 -5.14 -12.20 11.70
CA HIS A 266 -6.22 -13.03 11.17
C HIS A 266 -6.09 -13.16 9.64
N GLY A 267 -6.84 -14.08 9.05
CA GLY A 267 -6.87 -14.26 7.61
C GLY A 267 -7.47 -15.60 7.18
N SER A 268 -7.64 -15.78 5.88
CA SER A 268 -8.30 -16.96 5.30
C SER A 268 -7.61 -18.30 5.61
N GLN A 269 -6.34 -18.28 5.99
CA GLN A 269 -5.55 -19.48 6.31
C GLN A 269 -5.42 -19.71 7.83
N CYS A 270 -5.91 -18.81 8.69
CA CYS A 270 -5.68 -18.83 10.13
C CYS A 270 -6.08 -20.17 10.77
N GLU A 271 -7.30 -20.65 10.55
CA GLU A 271 -7.79 -21.88 11.16
C GLU A 271 -7.04 -23.12 10.65
N ARG A 272 -6.71 -23.16 9.37
CA ARG A 272 -5.89 -24.25 8.79
C ARG A 272 -4.49 -24.28 9.40
N LEU A 273 -3.87 -23.10 9.56
CA LEU A 273 -2.53 -22.99 10.17
C LEU A 273 -2.54 -23.39 11.66
N LYS A 274 -3.59 -23.05 12.42
CA LYS A 274 -3.76 -23.50 13.80
C LYS A 274 -3.82 -25.02 13.88
N LEU A 275 -4.59 -25.66 12.98
CA LEU A 275 -4.66 -27.12 12.91
C LEU A 275 -3.29 -27.74 12.56
N ALA A 276 -2.59 -27.20 11.58
CA ALA A 276 -1.27 -27.67 11.16
C ALA A 276 -0.18 -27.47 12.24
N GLY A 277 -0.34 -26.43 13.06
CA GLY A 277 0.55 -26.08 14.17
C GLY A 277 0.20 -26.69 15.52
N ALA A 278 -0.86 -27.52 15.60
CA ALA A 278 -1.30 -28.11 16.85
C ALA A 278 -0.19 -28.97 17.50
N GLY A 279 0.07 -28.72 18.77
CA GLY A 279 1.10 -29.44 19.53
C GLY A 279 2.55 -28.95 19.32
N ILE A 280 2.79 -27.93 18.50
CA ILE A 280 4.13 -27.34 18.33
C ILE A 280 4.38 -26.32 19.43
N GLY A 281 5.25 -26.63 20.42
CA GLY A 281 5.54 -25.77 21.59
C GLY A 281 6.18 -24.42 21.20
N ALA A 282 6.95 -24.37 20.10
CA ALA A 282 7.60 -23.18 19.60
C ALA A 282 6.70 -22.30 18.70
N LEU A 283 5.38 -22.57 18.61
CA LEU A 283 4.44 -21.81 17.81
C LEU A 283 3.30 -21.22 18.63
N GLN A 284 3.04 -19.94 18.48
CA GLN A 284 1.94 -19.26 19.15
C GLN A 284 1.08 -18.49 18.14
N PHE A 285 -0.25 -18.53 18.33
CA PHE A 285 -1.20 -17.72 17.57
C PHE A 285 -1.80 -16.65 18.49
N LEU A 286 -1.79 -15.40 18.02
CA LEU A 286 -2.42 -14.27 18.71
C LEU A 286 -3.50 -13.66 17.82
N ALA A 287 -4.65 -13.35 18.44
CA ALA A 287 -5.70 -12.57 17.78
C ALA A 287 -5.21 -11.14 17.48
N PRO A 288 -5.87 -10.43 16.54
CA PRO A 288 -5.58 -9.01 16.30
C PRO A 288 -5.63 -8.21 17.62
N LEU A 289 -4.63 -7.36 17.82
CA LEU A 289 -4.50 -6.45 18.95
C LEU A 289 -4.97 -5.04 18.57
N ASP A 290 -5.24 -4.20 19.55
CA ASP A 290 -5.41 -2.76 19.32
C ASP A 290 -4.07 -2.09 18.92
N ASP A 291 -4.13 -0.82 18.51
CA ASP A 291 -2.95 -0.12 17.96
C ASP A 291 -1.80 0.02 18.99
N ALA A 292 -2.12 0.17 20.28
CA ALA A 292 -1.13 0.32 21.34
C ALA A 292 -0.45 -1.02 21.65
N ASP A 293 -1.23 -2.07 21.85
CA ASP A 293 -0.72 -3.42 22.10
C ASP A 293 -0.03 -4.02 20.88
N PHE A 294 -0.52 -3.71 19.66
CA PHE A 294 0.15 -4.09 18.41
C PHE A 294 1.56 -3.48 18.33
N THR A 295 1.67 -2.19 18.60
CA THR A 295 2.95 -1.49 18.60
C THR A 295 3.90 -2.03 19.68
N ALA A 296 3.36 -2.32 20.87
CA ALA A 296 4.12 -2.92 21.96
C ALA A 296 4.60 -4.32 21.61
N ALA A 297 3.79 -5.16 20.98
CA ALA A 297 4.17 -6.48 20.51
C ALA A 297 5.33 -6.42 19.51
N LEU A 298 5.23 -5.53 18.49
CA LEU A 298 6.32 -5.33 17.53
C LEU A 298 7.63 -4.93 18.20
N ALA A 299 7.59 -3.99 19.16
CA ALA A 299 8.75 -3.51 19.87
C ALA A 299 9.35 -4.56 20.85
N SER A 300 8.54 -5.53 21.29
CA SER A 300 8.95 -6.55 22.27
C SER A 300 9.47 -7.84 21.65
N ALA A 301 9.32 -8.03 20.34
CA ALA A 301 9.90 -9.15 19.61
C ALA A 301 11.41 -8.97 19.43
N ASP A 302 12.15 -10.06 19.25
CA ASP A 302 13.59 -10.03 18.94
C ASP A 302 13.84 -9.84 17.45
N SER A 303 12.96 -10.38 16.58
CA SER A 303 12.94 -10.13 15.14
C SER A 303 11.51 -10.13 14.60
N LEU A 304 11.32 -9.42 13.48
CA LEU A 304 10.03 -9.29 12.80
C LEU A 304 10.09 -10.03 11.46
N LEU A 305 9.10 -10.87 11.20
CA LEU A 305 9.10 -11.79 10.06
C LEU A 305 8.16 -11.32 8.96
N VAL A 306 8.70 -11.10 7.77
CA VAL A 306 7.95 -11.11 6.52
C VAL A 306 8.16 -12.47 5.88
N ASN A 307 7.07 -13.23 5.69
CA ASN A 307 7.10 -14.49 4.97
C ASN A 307 6.18 -14.41 3.76
N GLU A 308 6.66 -14.86 2.62
CA GLU A 308 5.93 -14.85 1.35
C GLU A 308 5.99 -16.25 0.70
N LEU A 309 4.96 -16.57 -0.05
CA LEU A 309 4.92 -17.81 -0.83
C LEU A 309 5.96 -17.73 -1.95
N PRO A 310 6.69 -18.83 -2.27
CA PRO A 310 7.56 -18.86 -3.44
C PRO A 310 6.86 -18.40 -4.72
N GLY A 311 7.53 -17.57 -5.52
CA GLY A 311 6.99 -16.98 -6.74
C GLY A 311 6.19 -15.69 -6.57
N VAL A 312 6.03 -15.19 -5.35
CA VAL A 312 5.44 -13.86 -5.09
C VAL A 312 6.57 -12.83 -5.03
N ALA A 313 7.04 -12.36 -6.19
CA ALA A 313 8.23 -11.51 -6.28
C ALA A 313 7.93 -10.04 -6.58
N GLU A 314 6.87 -9.76 -7.35
CA GLU A 314 6.66 -8.47 -8.03
C GLU A 314 5.39 -7.72 -7.56
N MET A 315 4.62 -8.28 -6.62
CA MET A 315 3.39 -7.66 -6.13
C MET A 315 3.64 -6.36 -5.37
N ALA A 316 2.82 -5.99 -4.47
CA ALA A 316 2.98 -4.78 -3.67
C ALA A 316 4.13 -4.89 -2.67
N VAL A 317 4.84 -3.80 -2.43
CA VAL A 317 5.73 -3.66 -1.26
C VAL A 317 4.91 -3.99 -0.01
N PRO A 318 5.34 -4.94 0.84
CA PRO A 318 4.58 -5.29 2.03
C PRO A 318 4.41 -4.08 2.94
N SER A 319 3.18 -3.62 3.13
CA SER A 319 2.86 -2.47 4.00
C SER A 319 3.35 -2.68 5.45
N LYS A 320 3.52 -3.95 5.86
CA LYS A 320 4.06 -4.30 7.18
C LYS A 320 5.52 -3.88 7.39
N LEU A 321 6.34 -3.75 6.32
CA LEU A 321 7.72 -3.27 6.45
C LEU A 321 7.78 -1.86 7.05
N THR A 322 6.84 -0.98 6.73
CA THR A 322 6.81 0.36 7.31
C THR A 322 6.65 0.33 8.83
N SER A 323 5.78 -0.55 9.33
CA SER A 323 5.57 -0.77 10.78
C SER A 323 6.76 -1.47 11.43
N TYR A 324 7.35 -2.44 10.75
CA TYR A 324 8.50 -3.21 11.22
C TYR A 324 9.74 -2.32 11.38
N PHE A 325 10.04 -1.51 10.40
CA PHE A 325 11.12 -0.52 10.49
C PHE A 325 10.88 0.49 11.61
N SER A 326 9.62 0.89 11.84
CA SER A 326 9.28 1.78 12.95
C SER A 326 9.56 1.16 14.32
N ALA A 327 9.32 -0.15 14.48
CA ALA A 327 9.59 -0.87 15.73
C ALA A 327 11.08 -0.96 16.05
N GLY A 328 11.96 -0.85 15.03
CA GLY A 328 13.42 -0.87 15.20
C GLY A 328 13.96 -2.22 15.64
N ARG A 329 13.34 -3.28 15.16
CA ARG A 329 13.81 -4.65 15.30
C ARG A 329 14.30 -5.16 13.95
N PRO A 330 15.28 -6.08 13.92
CA PRO A 330 15.75 -6.66 12.67
C PRO A 330 14.61 -7.38 11.97
N VAL A 331 14.57 -7.27 10.64
CA VAL A 331 13.58 -7.97 9.81
C VAL A 331 14.20 -9.24 9.25
N ILE A 332 13.50 -10.36 9.37
CA ILE A 332 13.79 -11.56 8.58
C ILE A 332 12.77 -11.59 7.45
N ALA A 333 13.25 -11.57 6.22
CA ALA A 333 12.42 -11.65 5.02
C ALA A 333 12.63 -13.02 4.36
N SER A 334 11.71 -13.97 4.62
CA SER A 334 11.63 -15.24 3.91
C SER A 334 10.78 -15.02 2.66
N THR A 335 11.46 -14.72 1.54
CA THR A 335 10.84 -14.23 0.31
C THR A 335 11.68 -14.61 -0.89
N ASP A 336 11.17 -14.36 -2.10
CA ASP A 336 11.98 -14.44 -3.31
C ASP A 336 13.18 -13.47 -3.17
N VAL A 337 14.40 -14.01 -3.29
CA VAL A 337 15.64 -13.25 -3.07
C VAL A 337 15.84 -12.12 -4.07
N GLY A 338 15.21 -12.20 -5.22
CA GLY A 338 15.14 -11.16 -6.24
C GLY A 338 13.87 -10.31 -6.17
N GLY A 339 13.00 -10.47 -5.15
CA GLY A 339 11.71 -9.81 -5.04
C GLY A 339 11.78 -8.40 -4.43
N ILE A 340 10.66 -7.65 -4.55
CA ILE A 340 10.52 -6.28 -4.03
C ILE A 340 10.76 -6.22 -2.52
N THR A 341 10.25 -7.20 -1.77
CA THR A 341 10.44 -7.29 -0.31
C THR A 341 11.92 -7.41 0.06
N ALA A 342 12.66 -8.27 -0.66
CA ALA A 342 14.09 -8.45 -0.46
C ALA A 342 14.86 -7.16 -0.75
N ASP A 343 14.53 -6.47 -1.84
CA ASP A 343 15.18 -5.21 -2.22
C ASP A 343 14.94 -4.11 -1.19
N GLU A 344 13.72 -3.98 -0.66
CA GLU A 344 13.40 -2.97 0.35
C GLU A 344 14.14 -3.23 1.68
N VAL A 345 14.23 -4.50 2.11
CA VAL A 345 14.99 -4.87 3.33
C VAL A 345 16.48 -4.62 3.15
N ARG A 346 17.06 -4.90 1.97
CA ARG A 346 18.46 -4.61 1.65
C ARG A 346 18.73 -3.11 1.53
N ALA A 347 17.84 -2.37 0.85
CA ALA A 347 17.98 -0.92 0.71
C ALA A 347 17.96 -0.20 2.06
N ALA A 348 17.21 -0.73 3.02
CA ALA A 348 17.15 -0.24 4.38
C ALA A 348 18.32 -0.71 5.25
N ASP A 349 19.10 -1.71 4.82
CA ASP A 349 20.07 -2.46 5.64
C ASP A 349 19.45 -2.81 7.02
N ALA A 350 18.21 -3.30 7.01
CA ALA A 350 17.40 -3.44 8.21
C ALA A 350 17.07 -4.89 8.55
N GLY A 351 17.75 -5.86 7.90
CA GLY A 351 17.43 -7.25 8.14
C GLY A 351 18.21 -8.23 7.27
N VAL A 352 17.75 -9.46 7.29
CA VAL A 352 18.30 -10.57 6.51
C VAL A 352 17.24 -11.12 5.56
N VAL A 353 17.68 -11.56 4.39
CA VAL A 353 16.81 -12.18 3.38
C VAL A 353 17.18 -13.66 3.27
N VAL A 354 16.17 -14.51 3.38
CA VAL A 354 16.30 -15.97 3.19
C VAL A 354 15.33 -16.44 2.10
N PRO A 355 15.59 -17.56 1.43
CA PRO A 355 14.72 -18.07 0.38
C PRO A 355 13.30 -18.33 0.90
N ALA A 356 12.29 -18.04 0.06
CA ALA A 356 10.91 -18.38 0.36
C ALA A 356 10.72 -19.90 0.38
N GLY A 357 9.93 -20.40 1.35
CA GLY A 357 9.63 -21.83 1.48
C GLY A 357 10.77 -22.69 2.01
N ASP A 358 11.82 -22.09 2.56
CA ASP A 358 12.95 -22.80 3.20
C ASP A 358 12.88 -22.61 4.73
N PRO A 359 12.30 -23.56 5.48
CA PRO A 359 12.14 -23.45 6.93
C PRO A 359 13.47 -23.62 7.67
N GLU A 360 14.47 -24.35 7.10
CA GLU A 360 15.80 -24.47 7.69
C GLU A 360 16.54 -23.14 7.61
N ALA A 361 16.62 -22.54 6.44
CA ALA A 361 17.26 -21.23 6.27
C ALA A 361 16.59 -20.14 7.13
N LEU A 362 15.26 -20.21 7.29
CA LEU A 362 14.53 -19.30 8.20
C LEU A 362 14.99 -19.49 9.65
N LEU A 363 15.05 -20.73 10.12
CA LEU A 363 15.47 -21.04 11.51
C LEU A 363 16.93 -20.66 11.75
N GLU A 364 17.81 -20.95 10.81
CA GLU A 364 19.23 -20.55 10.88
C GLU A 364 19.41 -19.05 10.98
N ALA A 365 18.66 -18.27 10.19
CA ALA A 365 18.68 -16.80 10.27
C ALA A 365 18.23 -16.29 11.65
N VAL A 366 17.21 -16.91 12.25
CA VAL A 366 16.76 -16.60 13.62
C VAL A 366 17.89 -16.85 14.63
N ILE A 367 18.52 -18.02 14.57
CA ILE A 367 19.61 -18.40 15.47
C ILE A 367 20.80 -17.44 15.32
N ALA A 368 21.17 -17.12 14.08
CA ALA A 368 22.27 -16.22 13.81
C ALA A 368 22.04 -14.80 14.38
N LEU A 369 20.81 -14.26 14.24
CA LEU A 369 20.46 -12.95 14.81
C LEU A 369 20.38 -13.00 16.34
N ALA A 370 19.87 -14.08 16.93
CA ALA A 370 19.81 -14.27 18.37
C ALA A 370 21.21 -14.36 19.00
N SER A 371 22.18 -14.95 18.28
CA SER A 371 23.56 -15.12 18.71
C SER A 371 24.41 -13.85 18.57
N ASP A 372 23.93 -12.84 17.83
CA ASP A 372 24.63 -11.56 17.62
C ASP A 372 23.71 -10.37 17.92
N PRO A 373 23.50 -10.04 19.22
CA PRO A 373 22.67 -8.90 19.60
C PRO A 373 23.13 -7.55 19.04
N GLY A 374 24.45 -7.38 18.86
CA GLY A 374 25.03 -6.14 18.29
C GLY A 374 24.59 -5.93 16.85
N ARG A 375 24.65 -6.98 16.04
CA ARG A 375 24.15 -6.97 14.66
C ARG A 375 22.63 -6.76 14.62
N ALA A 376 21.88 -7.46 15.45
CA ALA A 376 20.42 -7.32 15.52
C ALA A 376 20.02 -5.87 15.84
N GLU A 377 20.67 -5.24 16.82
CA GLU A 377 20.43 -3.85 17.18
C GLU A 377 20.84 -2.88 16.05
N HIS A 378 21.95 -3.13 15.36
CA HIS A 378 22.40 -2.33 14.22
C HIS A 378 21.34 -2.34 13.10
N LEU A 379 20.88 -3.50 12.69
CA LEU A 379 19.82 -3.65 11.66
C LEU A 379 18.52 -2.96 12.09
N GLY A 380 18.13 -3.09 13.36
CA GLY A 380 16.95 -2.39 13.89
C GLY A 380 17.07 -0.87 13.86
N ARG A 381 18.26 -0.32 14.20
CA ARG A 381 18.52 1.13 14.09
C ARG A 381 18.46 1.60 12.64
N ASN A 382 19.02 0.85 11.71
CA ASN A 382 18.98 1.18 10.28
C ASN A 382 17.54 1.23 9.76
N GLY A 383 16.68 0.26 10.14
CA GLY A 383 15.25 0.28 9.83
C GLY A 383 14.57 1.56 10.29
N ARG A 384 14.81 1.97 11.55
CA ARG A 384 14.27 3.25 12.07
C ARG A 384 14.77 4.46 11.30
N LEU A 385 16.05 4.48 10.94
CA LEU A 385 16.61 5.57 10.15
C LEU A 385 15.99 5.63 8.76
N TYR A 386 15.89 4.48 8.07
CA TYR A 386 15.25 4.37 6.76
C TYR A 386 13.80 4.83 6.80
N ARG A 387 13.05 4.40 7.82
CA ARG A 387 11.66 4.86 8.03
C ARG A 387 11.60 6.39 8.17
N LYS A 388 12.51 6.98 8.94
CA LYS A 388 12.52 8.42 9.20
C LYS A 388 12.97 9.26 8.00
N THR A 389 13.83 8.74 7.15
CA THR A 389 14.44 9.49 6.04
C THR A 389 13.83 9.18 4.68
N VAL A 390 13.39 7.94 4.48
CA VAL A 390 12.89 7.46 3.17
C VAL A 390 11.39 7.23 3.18
N LEU A 391 10.83 6.69 4.30
CA LEU A 391 9.40 6.38 4.44
C LEU A 391 8.67 7.44 5.30
N ASP A 392 9.12 8.69 5.24
CA ASP A 392 8.54 9.79 5.99
C ASP A 392 7.29 10.36 5.28
N GLU A 393 6.19 10.48 6.05
CA GLU A 393 4.91 10.98 5.54
C GLU A 393 5.02 12.42 5.03
N GLU A 394 5.65 13.31 5.79
CA GLU A 394 5.76 14.72 5.44
C GLU A 394 6.58 14.91 4.16
N SER A 395 7.68 14.18 4.01
CA SER A 395 8.52 14.18 2.81
C SER A 395 7.76 13.66 1.58
N ALA A 396 6.98 12.59 1.73
CA ALA A 396 6.16 12.05 0.66
C ALA A 396 5.07 13.05 0.23
N ILE A 397 4.35 13.64 1.17
CA ILE A 397 3.31 14.63 0.89
C ILE A 397 3.88 15.91 0.30
N ASN A 398 5.08 16.35 0.73
CA ASN A 398 5.78 17.48 0.11
C ASN A 398 6.05 17.23 -1.38
N ARG A 399 6.54 16.03 -1.75
CA ARG A 399 6.75 15.65 -3.15
C ARG A 399 5.44 15.72 -3.96
N PHE A 400 4.32 15.19 -3.41
CA PHE A 400 3.00 15.33 -4.04
C PHE A 400 2.60 16.79 -4.24
N SER A 401 2.72 17.60 -3.21
CA SER A 401 2.38 19.03 -3.23
C SER A 401 3.19 19.80 -4.26
N GLU A 402 4.51 19.64 -4.26
CA GLU A 402 5.42 20.28 -5.21
C GLU A 402 5.15 19.86 -6.66
N MET A 403 4.94 18.57 -6.88
CA MET A 403 4.61 18.03 -8.20
C MET A 403 3.30 18.61 -8.72
N LEU A 404 2.24 18.61 -7.91
CA LEU A 404 0.94 19.19 -8.27
C LEU A 404 1.07 20.70 -8.56
N THR A 405 1.79 21.43 -7.72
CA THR A 405 2.02 22.88 -7.91
C THR A 405 2.74 23.15 -9.23
N ARG A 406 3.80 22.37 -9.54
CA ARG A 406 4.53 22.50 -10.83
C ARG A 406 3.62 22.22 -12.04
N LEU A 407 2.79 21.19 -11.95
CA LEU A 407 1.88 20.81 -13.05
C LEU A 407 0.81 21.88 -13.28
N ILE A 408 0.17 22.37 -12.24
CA ILE A 408 -0.86 23.43 -12.31
C ILE A 408 -0.26 24.72 -12.87
N ALA A 409 0.92 25.13 -12.41
CA ALA A 409 1.60 26.33 -12.90
C ALA A 409 2.00 26.22 -14.38
N ARG A 410 2.39 25.02 -14.84
CA ARG A 410 2.72 24.78 -16.27
C ARG A 410 1.49 24.89 -17.17
N ASP A 411 0.36 24.35 -16.72
CA ASP A 411 -0.90 24.41 -17.44
C ASP A 411 -1.42 25.85 -17.58
N ALA A 412 -1.37 26.63 -16.49
CA ALA A 412 -1.75 28.04 -16.49
C ALA A 412 -0.93 28.87 -17.50
N ARG A 413 0.37 28.60 -17.65
CA ARG A 413 1.22 29.27 -18.66
C ARG A 413 0.86 28.87 -20.08
N ALA A 414 0.57 27.59 -20.34
CA ALA A 414 0.18 27.10 -21.63
C ALA A 414 -1.15 27.72 -22.13
N THR A 415 -2.08 27.95 -21.20
CA THR A 415 -3.38 28.58 -21.51
C THR A 415 -3.27 30.07 -21.81
N HIS A 416 -2.28 30.79 -21.24
CA HIS A 416 -2.05 32.23 -21.50
C HIS A 416 -1.19 32.51 -22.73
N SER A 417 -0.55 31.49 -23.28
CA SER A 417 0.35 31.64 -24.45
C SER A 417 -0.33 31.41 -25.82
N VAL A 418 -1.65 31.20 -25.88
CA VAL A 418 -2.40 31.17 -27.16
C VAL A 418 -2.60 32.61 -27.60
N PRO A 419 -1.97 33.09 -28.72
CA PRO A 419 -2.18 34.44 -29.19
C PRO A 419 -3.64 34.63 -29.59
N HIS A 420 -4.27 35.72 -29.13
CA HIS A 420 -5.49 36.23 -29.73
C HIS A 420 -5.17 36.45 -31.24
N THR A 421 -5.68 35.61 -32.09
CA THR A 421 -5.68 35.87 -33.54
C THR A 421 -6.37 37.20 -33.77
N LEU A 422 -5.61 38.11 -34.34
CA LEU A 422 -6.04 39.43 -34.79
C LEU A 422 -7.32 39.31 -35.62
N ASP A 423 -8.31 40.07 -35.22
CA ASP A 423 -9.54 40.33 -35.98
C ASP A 423 -9.18 40.92 -37.37
N PRO A 424 -9.56 40.32 -38.51
CA PRO A 424 -9.26 40.85 -39.84
C PRO A 424 -10.30 41.88 -40.29
N SER A 425 -10.79 42.77 -39.44
CA SER A 425 -11.75 43.80 -39.79
C SER A 425 -11.26 45.20 -39.47
N SER A 426 -10.07 45.60 -40.04
CA SER A 426 -9.70 47.03 -40.16
C SER A 426 -8.93 47.27 -41.44
N THR A 427 -9.66 47.19 -42.57
CA THR A 427 -9.27 47.88 -43.83
C THR A 427 -10.54 48.26 -44.55
N THR A 428 -10.93 49.48 -44.37
CA THR A 428 -11.46 50.41 -45.39
C THR A 428 -11.34 51.85 -44.88
#